data_590feeff31c3105c4b6648780d165ed4
#
_entry.id   590feeff31c3105c4b6648780d165ed4
#
_cell.length_a   1.000
_cell.length_b   1.000
_cell.length_c   1.000
_cell.angle_alpha   90.00
_cell.angle_beta   90.00
_cell.angle_gamma   90.00
#
_symmetry.space_group_name_H-M   'P 1'
#
loop_
_entity.id
_entity.type
_entity.pdbx_description
1 polymer ?
#
loop_
_entity_poly.entity_id
_entity_poly.type
_entity_poly.pdbx_seq_one_letter_code
_entity_poly.pdbx_strand_id
1 'polypeptide(L)'
;RLGRRGPSPATACGAHIRRSRVTLGAMAEGPKSAYELAMERLRQKDREAGVEERPLTDAQKSAIGEARQIYQARIAEREILHRDALQKARSPEEVEKLDGELARDRDRLANDRDRKIAEIKQAK
;
A
#
# COMPACT_ATOMS: atom_id res chain seq x y z
N ARG A 1 40.59 -31.86 13.42
CA ARG A 1 41.38 -30.87 13.93
C ARG A 1 41.32 -29.65 13.14
N LEU A 2 41.06 -29.75 12.04
CA LEU A 2 41.05 -28.67 11.18
C LEU A 2 39.77 -27.88 11.21
N GLY A 3 38.71 -28.44 11.66
CA GLY A 3 37.45 -27.75 11.67
C GLY A 3 37.40 -26.57 12.60
N ARG A 4 38.28 -26.54 13.55
CA ARG A 4 38.22 -25.47 14.51
C ARG A 4 38.37 -24.11 13.91
N ARG A 5 39.01 -24.03 12.84
CA ARG A 5 39.18 -22.73 12.22
C ARG A 5 37.91 -22.12 11.73
N GLY A 6 37.06 -22.92 11.25
CA GLY A 6 35.82 -22.42 10.70
C GLY A 6 34.99 -21.60 11.64
N PRO A 7 34.84 -22.03 12.89
CA PRO A 7 33.99 -21.27 13.80
C PRO A 7 34.43 -19.84 14.03
N SER A 8 35.72 -19.65 14.12
CA SER A 8 36.22 -18.34 14.46
C SER A 8 35.85 -17.24 13.51
N PRO A 9 36.03 -17.42 12.22
CA PRO A 9 35.68 -16.35 11.29
C PRO A 9 34.20 -16.03 11.30
N ALA A 10 33.38 -17.04 11.41
CA ALA A 10 31.98 -16.81 11.44
C ALA A 10 31.56 -15.96 12.62
N THR A 11 32.16 -16.23 13.74
CA THR A 11 31.85 -15.47 14.93
C THR A 11 32.21 -14.01 14.77
N ALA A 12 33.33 -13.74 14.16
CA ALA A 12 33.71 -12.35 13.95
C ALA A 12 32.72 -11.58 13.10
N CYS A 13 32.20 -12.21 12.10
CA CYS A 13 31.26 -11.54 11.23
C CYS A 13 29.98 -11.12 11.98
N GLY A 14 29.54 -11.97 12.86
CA GLY A 14 28.35 -11.63 13.63
C GLY A 14 28.58 -10.39 14.49
N ALA A 15 29.75 -10.25 15.04
CA ALA A 15 30.04 -9.10 15.86
C ALA A 15 29.94 -7.80 15.10
N HIS A 16 30.41 -7.79 13.88
CA HIS A 16 30.33 -6.57 13.07
C HIS A 16 28.92 -6.11 12.84
N ILE A 17 28.03 -7.03 12.59
CA ILE A 17 26.65 -6.69 12.33
C ILE A 17 26.03 -6.01 13.54
N ARG A 18 26.33 -6.50 14.72
CA ARG A 18 25.78 -5.90 15.93
C ARG A 18 26.23 -4.46 16.12
N ARG A 19 27.48 -4.19 15.82
CA ARG A 19 27.98 -2.83 15.96
C ARG A 19 27.25 -1.86 15.07
N SER A 20 26.92 -2.27 13.88
CA SER A 20 26.19 -1.40 12.98
C SER A 20 24.84 -1.00 13.57
N ARG A 21 24.14 -1.93 14.18
CA ARG A 21 22.87 -1.60 14.78
C ARG A 21 22.98 -0.60 15.91
N VAL A 22 24.03 -0.74 16.70
CA VAL A 22 24.26 0.21 17.79
C VAL A 22 24.46 1.61 17.24
N THR A 23 25.19 1.73 16.17
CA THR A 23 25.40 3.02 15.54
C THR A 23 24.11 3.66 15.11
N LEU A 24 23.20 2.88 14.53
CA LEU A 24 21.92 3.39 14.11
C LEU A 24 21.11 3.89 15.29
N GLY A 25 21.16 3.17 16.38
CA GLY A 25 20.47 3.62 17.58
C GLY A 25 20.99 4.95 18.08
N ALA A 26 22.29 5.13 18.08
CA ALA A 26 22.86 6.38 18.51
C ALA A 26 22.44 7.54 17.61
N MET A 27 22.34 7.31 16.32
CA MET A 27 21.87 8.35 15.40
C MET A 27 20.45 8.74 15.67
N ALA A 28 19.64 7.80 16.11
CA ALA A 28 18.24 8.08 16.40
C ALA A 28 18.07 9.07 17.54
N GLU A 29 19.04 9.15 18.42
CA GLU A 29 18.99 10.08 19.54
C GLU A 29 19.36 11.50 19.15
N GLY A 30 19.95 11.66 17.98
CA GLY A 30 20.37 12.98 17.52
C GLY A 30 19.23 13.69 16.78
N PRO A 31 19.57 14.51 15.79
CA PRO A 31 18.56 15.23 15.03
C PRO A 31 17.58 14.26 14.36
N LYS A 32 16.45 14.77 14.04
CA LYS A 32 15.41 13.97 13.42
C LYS A 32 15.90 13.39 12.10
N SER A 33 15.45 12.18 11.80
CA SER A 33 15.81 11.54 10.56
C SER A 33 15.16 12.27 9.38
N ALA A 34 15.71 12.04 8.20
CA ALA A 34 15.14 12.62 6.99
C ALA A 34 13.67 12.22 6.81
N TYR A 35 13.36 10.98 7.18
CA TYR A 35 11.98 10.51 7.09
C TYR A 35 11.06 11.31 8.02
N GLU A 36 11.48 11.53 9.26
CA GLU A 36 10.68 12.29 10.21
C GLU A 36 10.46 13.72 9.75
N LEU A 37 11.50 14.36 9.24
CA LEU A 37 11.38 15.71 8.70
C LEU A 37 10.42 15.76 7.53
N ALA A 38 10.50 14.77 6.64
CA ALA A 38 9.60 14.70 5.50
C ALA A 38 8.16 14.57 5.96
N MET A 39 7.91 13.72 6.94
CA MET A 39 6.56 13.52 7.46
C MET A 39 6.02 14.75 8.14
N GLU A 40 6.87 15.49 8.87
CA GLU A 40 6.45 16.74 9.48
C GLU A 40 6.07 17.78 8.44
N ARG A 41 6.85 17.87 7.37
CA ARG A 41 6.55 18.80 6.29
C ARG A 41 5.23 18.46 5.61
N LEU A 42 4.97 17.19 5.41
CA LEU A 42 3.71 16.76 4.82
C LEU A 42 2.53 17.13 5.71
N ARG A 43 2.65 16.88 7.00
CA ARG A 43 1.59 17.23 7.94
C ARG A 43 1.34 18.73 7.95
N GLN A 44 2.42 19.50 7.91
CA GLN A 44 2.30 20.95 7.90
C GLN A 44 1.64 21.44 6.62
N LYS A 45 2.01 20.89 5.48
CA LYS A 45 1.38 21.24 4.22
C LYS A 45 -0.10 20.91 4.22
N ASP A 46 -0.46 19.77 4.79
CA ASP A 46 -1.86 19.37 4.88
C ASP A 46 -2.64 20.38 5.71
N ARG A 47 -2.08 20.81 6.83
CA ARG A 47 -2.73 21.82 7.66
C ARG A 47 -2.88 23.15 6.93
N GLU A 48 -1.83 23.59 6.23
CA GLU A 48 -1.85 24.84 5.50
C GLU A 48 -2.81 24.81 4.33
N ALA A 49 -2.95 23.66 3.71
CA ALA A 49 -3.87 23.49 2.58
C ALA A 49 -5.33 23.43 3.03
N GLY A 50 -5.57 23.41 4.32
CA GLY A 50 -6.92 23.32 4.83
C GLY A 50 -7.46 21.92 4.85
N VAL A 51 -6.61 20.92 4.69
CA VAL A 51 -7.00 19.54 4.83
C VAL A 51 -7.13 19.27 6.32
N GLU A 52 -8.29 19.56 6.83
CA GLU A 52 -8.52 19.39 8.24
C GLU A 52 -8.59 17.93 8.61
N GLU A 53 -7.97 17.61 9.72
CA GLU A 53 -8.05 16.29 10.28
C GLU A 53 -9.33 16.17 11.11
N ARG A 54 -10.44 16.50 10.48
CA ARG A 54 -11.69 16.30 11.18
C ARG A 54 -11.94 14.81 11.32
N PRO A 55 -12.21 14.33 12.53
CA PRO A 55 -12.52 12.92 12.66
C PRO A 55 -13.80 12.61 11.89
N LEU A 56 -13.79 11.47 11.24
CA LEU A 56 -14.96 11.03 10.51
C LEU A 56 -16.05 10.63 11.50
N THR A 57 -17.27 10.96 11.16
CA THR A 57 -18.41 10.51 11.98
C THR A 57 -18.60 9.00 11.77
N ASP A 58 -19.33 8.38 12.67
CA ASP A 58 -19.62 6.96 12.55
C ASP A 58 -20.39 6.67 11.27
N ALA A 59 -21.30 7.56 10.89
CA ALA A 59 -22.04 7.42 9.65
C ALA A 59 -21.11 7.47 8.44
N GLN A 60 -20.13 8.38 8.46
CA GLN A 60 -19.17 8.47 7.38
C GLN A 60 -18.28 7.23 7.30
N LYS A 61 -17.84 6.72 8.43
CA LYS A 61 -17.04 5.49 8.47
C LYS A 61 -17.82 4.31 7.90
N SER A 62 -19.09 4.22 8.26
CA SER A 62 -19.94 3.16 7.76
C SER A 62 -20.14 3.28 6.24
N ALA A 63 -20.37 4.49 5.75
CA ALA A 63 -20.57 4.72 4.33
C ALA A 63 -19.30 4.39 3.54
N ILE A 64 -18.13 4.74 4.09
CA ILE A 64 -16.87 4.40 3.44
C ILE A 64 -16.66 2.89 3.40
N GLY A 65 -16.99 2.21 4.49
CA GLY A 65 -16.93 0.76 4.53
C GLY A 65 -17.82 0.12 3.49
N GLU A 66 -19.03 0.63 3.33
CA GLU A 66 -19.94 0.15 2.29
C GLU A 66 -19.39 0.38 0.89
N ALA A 67 -18.82 1.56 0.65
CA ALA A 67 -18.24 1.86 -0.66
C ALA A 67 -17.12 0.88 -0.99
N ARG A 68 -16.29 0.56 -0.01
CA ARG A 68 -15.21 -0.41 -0.20
C ARG A 68 -15.74 -1.82 -0.44
N GLN A 69 -16.80 -2.21 0.25
CA GLN A 69 -17.40 -3.51 0.06
C GLN A 69 -17.99 -3.64 -1.34
N ILE A 70 -18.67 -2.60 -1.81
CA ILE A 70 -19.24 -2.58 -3.15
C ILE A 70 -18.13 -2.70 -4.18
N TYR A 71 -17.03 -1.97 -3.99
CA TYR A 71 -15.90 -2.04 -4.88
C TYR A 71 -15.34 -3.47 -4.94
N GLN A 72 -15.12 -4.09 -3.78
CA GLN A 72 -14.58 -5.44 -3.73
C GLN A 72 -15.51 -6.44 -4.40
N ALA A 73 -16.81 -6.30 -4.19
CA ALA A 73 -17.79 -7.18 -4.82
C ALA A 73 -17.75 -7.05 -6.33
N ARG A 74 -17.67 -5.83 -6.82
CA ARG A 74 -17.62 -5.61 -8.27
C ARG A 74 -16.34 -6.11 -8.90
N ILE A 75 -15.21 -5.92 -8.21
CA ILE A 75 -13.93 -6.45 -8.68
C ILE A 75 -13.99 -7.98 -8.75
N ALA A 76 -14.52 -8.61 -7.71
CA ALA A 76 -14.64 -10.07 -7.69
C ALA A 76 -15.52 -10.56 -8.83
N GLU A 77 -16.63 -9.89 -9.09
CA GLU A 77 -17.52 -10.23 -10.18
C GLU A 77 -16.81 -10.14 -11.53
N ARG A 78 -16.07 -9.04 -11.74
CA ARG A 78 -15.33 -8.86 -13.00
C ARG A 78 -14.25 -9.91 -13.17
N GLU A 79 -13.58 -10.27 -12.08
CA GLU A 79 -12.54 -11.30 -12.14
C GLU A 79 -13.12 -12.66 -12.47
N ILE A 80 -14.29 -12.98 -11.95
CA ILE A 80 -14.95 -14.24 -12.28
C ILE A 80 -15.32 -14.28 -13.75
N LEU A 81 -15.92 -13.21 -14.26
CA LEU A 81 -16.27 -13.12 -15.66
C LEU A 81 -15.05 -13.19 -16.56
N HIS A 82 -13.96 -12.57 -16.14
CA HIS A 82 -12.71 -12.60 -16.88
C HIS A 82 -12.15 -14.02 -16.98
N ARG A 83 -12.15 -14.75 -15.87
CA ARG A 83 -11.69 -16.13 -15.88
C ARG A 83 -12.52 -17.00 -16.81
N ASP A 84 -13.82 -16.82 -16.76
CA ASP A 84 -14.71 -17.55 -17.63
C ASP A 84 -14.42 -17.24 -19.10
N ALA A 85 -14.24 -15.96 -19.40
CA ALA A 85 -13.92 -15.53 -20.75
C ALA A 85 -12.58 -16.07 -21.22
N LEU A 86 -11.59 -16.12 -20.31
CA LEU A 86 -10.29 -16.69 -20.66
C LEU A 86 -10.37 -18.14 -21.03
N GLN A 87 -11.23 -18.91 -20.36
CA GLN A 87 -11.42 -20.32 -20.69
C GLN A 87 -12.01 -20.48 -22.08
N LYS A 88 -12.78 -19.52 -22.55
CA LYS A 88 -13.41 -19.55 -23.87
C LYS A 88 -12.56 -18.91 -24.95
N ALA A 89 -11.49 -18.22 -24.57
CA ALA A 89 -10.63 -17.55 -25.54
C ALA A 89 -9.92 -18.58 -26.41
N ARG A 90 -9.79 -18.27 -27.70
CA ARG A 90 -9.21 -19.18 -28.67
C ARG A 90 -7.92 -18.68 -29.28
N SER A 91 -7.52 -17.47 -28.96
CA SER A 91 -6.29 -16.92 -29.53
C SER A 91 -5.59 -16.04 -28.50
N PRO A 92 -4.27 -15.86 -28.65
CA PRO A 92 -3.55 -14.93 -27.77
C PRO A 92 -4.06 -13.51 -27.85
N GLU A 93 -4.54 -13.09 -29.02
CA GLU A 93 -5.08 -11.74 -29.16
C GLU A 93 -6.34 -11.54 -28.33
N GLU A 94 -7.19 -12.57 -28.27
CA GLU A 94 -8.37 -12.50 -27.41
C GLU A 94 -7.98 -12.40 -25.95
N VAL A 95 -6.96 -13.12 -25.52
CA VAL A 95 -6.48 -13.07 -24.16
C VAL A 95 -5.98 -11.67 -23.82
N GLU A 96 -5.19 -11.05 -24.70
CA GLU A 96 -4.70 -9.70 -24.48
C GLU A 96 -5.85 -8.69 -24.37
N LYS A 97 -6.84 -8.84 -25.21
CA LYS A 97 -8.00 -7.98 -25.20
C LYS A 97 -8.74 -8.10 -23.87
N LEU A 98 -8.96 -9.32 -23.40
CA LEU A 98 -9.63 -9.56 -22.14
C LEU A 98 -8.84 -9.01 -20.96
N ASP A 99 -7.53 -9.17 -20.97
CA ASP A 99 -6.68 -8.64 -19.93
C ASP A 99 -6.74 -7.11 -19.91
N GLY A 100 -6.74 -6.49 -21.07
CA GLY A 100 -6.86 -5.05 -21.18
C GLY A 100 -8.20 -4.54 -20.66
N GLU A 101 -9.26 -5.25 -20.96
CA GLU A 101 -10.60 -4.91 -20.49
C GLU A 101 -10.68 -4.99 -18.96
N LEU A 102 -10.09 -6.04 -18.39
CA LEU A 102 -10.09 -6.19 -16.94
C LEU A 102 -9.30 -5.06 -16.29
N ALA A 103 -8.15 -4.70 -16.84
CA ALA A 103 -7.34 -3.61 -16.30
C ALA A 103 -8.13 -2.30 -16.31
N ARG A 104 -8.81 -2.02 -17.40
CA ARG A 104 -9.63 -0.80 -17.50
C ARG A 104 -10.79 -0.81 -16.52
N ASP A 105 -11.44 -1.95 -16.35
CA ASP A 105 -12.53 -2.09 -15.40
C ASP A 105 -12.04 -1.87 -13.98
N ARG A 106 -10.89 -2.42 -13.64
CA ARG A 106 -10.31 -2.22 -12.30
C ARG A 106 -10.02 -0.75 -12.05
N ASP A 107 -9.42 -0.07 -13.01
CA ASP A 107 -9.12 1.35 -12.87
C ASP A 107 -10.39 2.18 -12.70
N ARG A 108 -11.39 1.90 -13.51
CA ARG A 108 -12.66 2.62 -13.43
C ARG A 108 -13.32 2.40 -12.08
N LEU A 109 -13.36 1.15 -11.60
CA LEU A 109 -13.97 0.85 -10.32
C LEU A 109 -13.20 1.47 -9.16
N ALA A 110 -11.86 1.47 -9.25
CA ALA A 110 -11.04 2.11 -8.23
C ALA A 110 -11.28 3.62 -8.19
N ASN A 111 -11.39 4.25 -9.35
CA ASN A 111 -11.68 5.68 -9.42
C ASN A 111 -13.06 5.99 -8.87
N ASP A 112 -14.05 5.17 -9.18
CA ASP A 112 -15.40 5.34 -8.65
C ASP A 112 -15.42 5.21 -7.14
N ARG A 113 -14.71 4.22 -6.61
CA ARG A 113 -14.58 4.05 -5.17
C ARG A 113 -13.96 5.29 -4.53
N ASP A 114 -12.86 5.75 -5.08
CA ASP A 114 -12.14 6.88 -4.51
C ASP A 114 -12.97 8.16 -4.55
N ARG A 115 -13.69 8.36 -5.66
CA ARG A 115 -14.58 9.51 -5.78
C ARG A 115 -15.72 9.44 -4.76
N LYS A 116 -16.31 8.27 -4.59
CA LYS A 116 -17.37 8.07 -3.61
C LYS A 116 -16.86 8.35 -2.20
N ILE A 117 -15.69 7.84 -1.86
CA ILE A 117 -15.11 8.08 -0.55
C ILE A 117 -14.82 9.56 -0.34
N ALA A 118 -14.31 10.24 -1.35
CA ALA A 118 -14.05 11.67 -1.26
C ALA A 118 -15.35 12.45 -1.03
N GLU A 119 -16.42 12.10 -1.72
CA GLU A 119 -17.72 12.73 -1.52
C GLU A 119 -18.22 12.53 -0.08
N ILE A 120 -18.08 11.33 0.43
CA ILE A 120 -18.50 11.02 1.80
C ILE A 120 -17.70 11.85 2.80
N LYS A 121 -16.40 11.98 2.61
CA LYS A 121 -15.56 12.76 3.52
C LYS A 121 -15.88 14.25 3.50
N GLN A 122 -16.34 14.75 2.36
CA GLN A 122 -16.69 16.16 2.23
C GLN A 122 -18.10 16.45 2.74
N ALA A 123 -18.93 15.45 2.85
CA ALA A 123 -20.28 15.63 3.37
C ALA A 123 -20.22 15.96 4.86
N LYS A 124 -21.12 16.81 5.30
CA LYS A 124 -21.17 17.21 6.71
C LYS A 124 -22.18 16.42 7.50
#